data_40eb68f741f9c91dc62b0669260702b1
#
_entry.id   40eb68f741f9c91dc62b0669260702b1
#
_cell.length_a   1.000
_cell.length_b   1.000
_cell.length_c   1.000
_cell.angle_alpha   90.00
_cell.angle_beta   90.00
_cell.angle_gamma   90.00
#
_symmetry.space_group_name_H-M   'P 1'
#
loop_
_entity.id
_entity.type
_entity.pdbx_description
1 polymer ?
#
loop_
_entity_poly.entity_id
_entity_poly.type
_entity_poly.pdbx_seq_one_letter_code
_entity_poly.pdbx_strand_id
1 'polypeptide(L)'
;MEPGASALLISEWTLISLSTLVIAARIYLRLVIQKRPLLSSDIVMAFAWVMGIVVASFCITYVHMGVMEPDIDYSLKKYNGTEHDKQFIHRLLWISSLPFLAAFYICKAALLCVYHQVIPIFMTKRRLFLWATVTFVALSFTTTIILLFTICTPVSRFWTLDDDLKCSASSWKVFVRTAWALNFASDILIFVLPWLIVPDLMIKGYLRIGVYLTFLLGLINMTMSVVRYTKLYTDEHFGKTSLVTTHFWNSLDLYIGLVIACLPALRPYFNLAAESRAFNYVKGKTSTRSSQYTGTSGSSGTRSSHIARPPPSYRQSSVSSSAPLARLSNLSSSYDMDTELLNKV
;
A
#
# COMPACT_ATOMS: atom_id res chain seq x y z
N MET A 1 -15.46 -8.67 24.71
CA MET A 1 -14.33 -9.51 25.12
C MET A 1 -13.06 -8.78 24.76
N GLU A 2 -12.21 -8.49 25.72
CA GLU A 2 -10.89 -7.93 25.45
C GLU A 2 -9.97 -9.03 24.92
N PRO A 3 -9.15 -8.75 23.90
CA PRO A 3 -8.23 -9.73 23.35
C PRO A 3 -7.19 -10.10 24.41
N GLY A 4 -6.93 -11.39 24.61
CA GLY A 4 -5.81 -11.84 25.44
C GLY A 4 -4.48 -11.78 24.69
N ALA A 5 -3.36 -11.93 25.41
CA ALA A 5 -2.00 -11.92 24.85
C ALA A 5 -1.82 -12.92 23.70
N SER A 6 -2.42 -14.10 23.80
CA SER A 6 -2.37 -15.13 22.75
C SER A 6 -3.10 -14.69 21.47
N ALA A 7 -4.27 -14.04 21.59
CA ALA A 7 -5.01 -13.52 20.44
C ALA A 7 -4.24 -12.40 19.73
N LEU A 8 -3.57 -11.54 20.50
CA LEU A 8 -2.70 -10.49 19.98
C LEU A 8 -1.55 -11.10 19.14
N LEU A 9 -0.78 -12.04 19.71
CA LEU A 9 0.34 -12.67 19.00
C LEU A 9 -0.11 -13.42 17.74
N ILE A 10 -1.21 -14.21 17.84
CA ILE A 10 -1.73 -14.95 16.69
C ILE A 10 -2.14 -13.98 15.57
N SER A 11 -2.87 -12.91 15.89
CA SER A 11 -3.31 -11.93 14.89
C SER A 11 -2.11 -11.21 14.26
N GLU A 12 -1.13 -10.81 15.04
CA GLU A 12 0.05 -10.10 14.58
C GLU A 12 0.90 -10.97 13.64
N TRP A 13 1.22 -12.20 14.05
CA TRP A 13 2.02 -13.12 13.24
C TRP A 13 1.29 -13.62 12.00
N THR A 14 -0.04 -13.77 12.03
CA THR A 14 -0.82 -14.10 10.83
C THR A 14 -0.79 -12.95 9.81
N LEU A 15 -0.90 -11.70 10.27
CA LEU A 15 -0.84 -10.53 9.40
C LEU A 15 0.57 -10.29 8.83
N ILE A 16 1.62 -10.55 9.63
CA ILE A 16 3.01 -10.51 9.16
C ILE A 16 3.23 -11.59 8.09
N SER A 17 2.77 -12.80 8.33
CA SER A 17 2.89 -13.90 7.36
C SER A 17 2.16 -13.58 6.06
N LEU A 18 0.95 -13.01 6.14
CA LEU A 18 0.19 -12.56 4.98
C LEU A 18 0.92 -11.46 4.21
N SER A 19 1.44 -10.44 4.90
CA SER A 19 2.20 -9.36 4.26
C SER A 19 3.51 -9.87 3.63
N THR A 20 4.20 -10.81 4.30
CA THR A 20 5.38 -11.49 3.77
C THR A 20 5.06 -12.20 2.45
N LEU A 21 3.96 -12.95 2.42
CA LEU A 21 3.52 -13.70 1.24
C LEU A 21 3.20 -12.76 0.07
N VAL A 22 2.52 -11.66 0.35
CA VAL A 22 2.18 -10.63 -0.67
C VAL A 22 3.43 -9.92 -1.20
N ILE A 23 4.38 -9.57 -0.32
CA ILE A 23 5.65 -8.93 -0.71
C ILE A 23 6.51 -9.92 -1.51
N ALA A 24 6.63 -11.16 -1.05
CA ALA A 24 7.38 -12.20 -1.75
C ALA A 24 6.79 -12.48 -3.15
N ALA A 25 5.46 -12.59 -3.24
CA ALA A 25 4.77 -12.73 -4.52
C ALA A 25 5.08 -11.55 -5.46
N ARG A 26 5.03 -10.31 -4.95
CA ARG A 26 5.36 -9.11 -5.72
C ARG A 26 6.81 -9.13 -6.24
N ILE A 27 7.78 -9.46 -5.38
CA ILE A 27 9.20 -9.52 -5.76
C ILE A 27 9.44 -10.64 -6.77
N TYR A 28 8.89 -11.84 -6.52
CA TYR A 28 8.98 -12.98 -7.43
C TYR A 28 8.44 -12.65 -8.82
N LEU A 29 7.25 -12.12 -8.87
CA LEU A 29 6.60 -11.74 -10.12
C LEU A 29 7.44 -10.70 -10.88
N ARG A 30 8.05 -9.75 -10.19
CA ARG A 30 8.85 -8.71 -10.81
C ARG A 30 10.18 -9.22 -11.35
N LEU A 31 10.91 -9.99 -10.54
CA LEU A 31 12.23 -10.50 -10.90
C LEU A 31 12.15 -11.65 -11.91
N VAL A 32 11.24 -12.60 -11.69
CA VAL A 32 11.18 -13.84 -12.46
C VAL A 32 10.30 -13.68 -13.70
N ILE A 33 9.11 -13.11 -13.57
CA ILE A 33 8.14 -13.02 -14.68
C ILE A 33 8.40 -11.80 -15.56
N GLN A 34 8.59 -10.61 -14.95
CA GLN A 34 8.82 -9.39 -15.73
C GLN A 34 10.29 -9.18 -16.13
N LYS A 35 11.21 -9.87 -15.48
CA LYS A 35 12.67 -9.70 -15.66
C LYS A 35 13.11 -8.23 -15.58
N ARG A 36 12.48 -7.46 -14.66
CA ARG A 36 12.77 -6.04 -14.44
C ARG A 36 13.52 -5.84 -13.12
N PRO A 37 14.42 -4.85 -13.03
CA PRO A 37 15.08 -4.51 -11.78
C PRO A 37 14.08 -4.07 -10.72
N LEU A 38 14.46 -4.19 -9.43
CA LEU A 38 13.71 -3.69 -8.30
C LEU A 38 13.56 -2.17 -8.41
N LEU A 39 12.35 -1.67 -8.17
CA LEU A 39 12.08 -0.25 -8.13
C LEU A 39 12.22 0.28 -6.69
N SER A 40 12.42 1.60 -6.56
CA SER A 40 12.48 2.28 -5.27
C SER A 40 11.29 1.93 -4.37
N SER A 41 10.08 1.73 -4.94
CA SER A 41 8.90 1.31 -4.18
C SER A 41 9.04 -0.05 -3.53
N ASP A 42 9.78 -0.98 -4.14
CA ASP A 42 9.96 -2.34 -3.59
C ASP A 42 10.93 -2.32 -2.40
N ILE A 43 11.97 -1.48 -2.50
CA ILE A 43 12.95 -1.27 -1.42
C ILE A 43 12.28 -0.61 -0.22
N VAL A 44 11.51 0.46 -0.45
CA VAL A 44 10.78 1.15 0.63
C VAL A 44 9.76 0.22 1.28
N MET A 45 9.08 -0.63 0.50
CA MET A 45 8.14 -1.63 1.01
C MET A 45 8.83 -2.69 1.88
N ALA A 46 9.97 -3.21 1.42
CA ALA A 46 10.76 -4.16 2.20
C ALA A 46 11.24 -3.53 3.52
N PHE A 47 11.62 -2.25 3.50
CA PHE A 47 11.99 -1.53 4.70
C PHE A 47 10.82 -1.34 5.67
N ALA A 48 9.61 -1.02 5.16
CA ALA A 48 8.39 -0.95 5.97
C ALA A 48 8.09 -2.29 6.65
N TRP A 49 8.26 -3.39 5.92
CA TRP A 49 8.07 -4.75 6.46
C TRP A 49 9.09 -5.09 7.56
N VAL A 50 10.38 -4.74 7.37
CA VAL A 50 11.41 -4.91 8.41
C VAL A 50 11.05 -4.12 9.67
N MET A 51 10.59 -2.86 9.53
CA MET A 51 10.12 -2.08 10.68
C MET A 51 8.91 -2.72 11.37
N GLY A 52 8.00 -3.34 10.61
CA GLY A 52 6.90 -4.13 11.16
C GLY A 52 7.39 -5.30 12.01
N ILE A 53 8.39 -6.07 11.54
CA ILE A 53 9.00 -7.16 12.34
C ILE A 53 9.64 -6.63 13.61
N VAL A 54 10.31 -5.48 13.56
CA VAL A 54 10.87 -4.84 14.77
C VAL A 54 9.76 -4.53 15.78
N VAL A 55 8.63 -3.99 15.32
CA VAL A 55 7.46 -3.71 16.20
C VAL A 55 6.94 -5.00 16.82
N ALA A 56 6.78 -6.08 16.04
CA ALA A 56 6.34 -7.38 16.53
C ALA A 56 7.30 -7.98 17.57
N SER A 57 8.61 -7.76 17.40
CA SER A 57 9.61 -8.20 18.37
C SER A 57 9.45 -7.54 19.75
N PHE A 58 9.07 -6.25 19.77
CA PHE A 58 8.71 -5.58 21.02
C PHE A 58 7.47 -6.19 21.66
N CYS A 59 6.46 -6.56 20.84
CA CYS A 59 5.26 -7.21 21.34
C CYS A 59 5.55 -8.53 22.07
N ILE A 60 6.44 -9.37 21.52
CA ILE A 60 6.90 -10.60 22.19
C ILE A 60 7.54 -10.27 23.55
N THR A 61 8.38 -9.25 23.60
CA THR A 61 9.03 -8.83 24.84
C THR A 61 8.02 -8.41 25.90
N TYR A 62 6.96 -7.67 25.52
CA TYR A 62 5.89 -7.29 26.44
C TYR A 62 5.09 -8.47 26.97
N VAL A 63 4.83 -9.47 26.10
CA VAL A 63 4.16 -10.71 26.53
C VAL A 63 5.03 -11.49 27.52
N HIS A 64 6.33 -11.60 27.27
CA HIS A 64 7.28 -12.23 28.21
C HIS A 64 7.37 -11.53 29.56
N MET A 65 7.22 -10.21 29.59
CA MET A 65 7.18 -9.43 30.83
C MET A 65 5.84 -9.53 31.56
N GLY A 66 4.83 -10.20 30.99
CA GLY A 66 3.49 -10.31 31.59
C GLY A 66 2.68 -8.99 31.59
N VAL A 67 3.07 -8.04 30.73
CA VAL A 67 2.40 -6.72 30.64
C VAL A 67 1.16 -6.76 29.77
N MET A 68 1.02 -7.78 28.92
CA MET A 68 -0.10 -7.94 27.97
C MET A 68 -1.27 -8.72 28.57
N GLU A 69 -1.69 -8.34 29.78
CA GLU A 69 -2.91 -8.85 30.40
C GLU A 69 -4.05 -7.84 30.19
N PRO A 70 -5.31 -8.34 30.08
CA PRO A 70 -6.47 -7.47 29.83
C PRO A 70 -6.68 -6.39 30.89
N ASP A 71 -6.25 -6.64 32.13
CA ASP A 71 -6.45 -5.73 33.28
C ASP A 71 -5.32 -4.69 33.45
N ILE A 72 -4.25 -4.77 32.68
CA ILE A 72 -3.09 -3.86 32.78
C ILE A 72 -3.28 -2.71 31.79
N ASP A 73 -3.46 -1.51 32.35
CA ASP A 73 -3.53 -0.25 31.62
C ASP A 73 -2.13 0.40 31.47
N TYR A 74 -2.08 1.51 30.75
CA TYR A 74 -0.84 2.26 30.56
C TYR A 74 -0.22 2.78 31.87
N SER A 75 -0.98 2.89 32.95
CA SER A 75 -0.49 3.35 34.26
C SER A 75 0.30 2.29 35.02
N LEU A 76 0.25 1.01 34.58
CA LEU A 76 0.88 -0.15 35.24
C LEU A 76 0.54 -0.31 36.74
N LYS A 77 -0.60 0.26 37.19
CA LYS A 77 -1.01 0.20 38.60
C LYS A 77 -1.29 -1.24 39.06
N LYS A 78 -1.83 -2.06 38.17
CA LYS A 78 -2.18 -3.47 38.45
C LYS A 78 -1.02 -4.43 38.14
N TYR A 79 0.11 -3.93 37.66
CA TYR A 79 1.28 -4.77 37.37
C TYR A 79 2.04 -5.11 38.64
N ASN A 80 2.27 -6.40 38.90
CA ASN A 80 2.89 -6.92 40.11
C ASN A 80 4.44 -6.95 40.06
N GLY A 81 5.06 -6.04 39.31
CA GLY A 81 6.52 -5.91 39.21
C GLY A 81 7.09 -4.85 40.16
N THR A 82 8.42 -4.82 40.23
CA THR A 82 9.15 -3.78 40.96
C THR A 82 9.00 -2.41 40.31
N GLU A 83 9.27 -1.33 41.07
CA GLU A 83 9.28 0.04 40.50
C GLU A 83 10.29 0.16 39.36
N HIS A 84 11.41 -0.53 39.44
CA HIS A 84 12.39 -0.59 38.36
C HIS A 84 11.83 -1.25 37.10
N ASP A 85 11.04 -2.32 37.23
CA ASP A 85 10.41 -2.99 36.08
C ASP A 85 9.39 -2.09 35.40
N LYS A 86 8.58 -1.34 36.19
CA LYS A 86 7.62 -0.38 35.65
C LYS A 86 8.32 0.74 34.87
N GLN A 87 9.42 1.30 35.41
CA GLN A 87 10.22 2.29 34.67
C GLN A 87 10.80 1.72 33.39
N PHE A 88 11.32 0.49 33.42
CA PHE A 88 11.86 -0.18 32.26
C PHE A 88 10.78 -0.40 31.19
N ILE A 89 9.57 -0.85 31.55
CA ILE A 89 8.44 -1.04 30.64
C ILE A 89 8.05 0.29 30.01
N HIS A 90 7.90 1.38 30.77
CA HIS A 90 7.60 2.70 30.20
C HIS A 90 8.67 3.18 29.22
N ARG A 91 9.94 2.96 29.55
CA ARG A 91 11.05 3.28 28.66
C ARG A 91 10.99 2.47 27.37
N LEU A 92 10.67 1.18 27.47
CA LEU A 92 10.53 0.30 26.31
C LEU A 92 9.34 0.71 25.44
N LEU A 93 8.18 1.09 26.03
CA LEU A 93 7.01 1.61 25.34
C LEU A 93 7.33 2.89 24.56
N TRP A 94 8.13 3.78 25.14
CA TRP A 94 8.57 4.98 24.44
C TRP A 94 9.52 4.65 23.27
N ILE A 95 10.50 3.77 23.48
CA ILE A 95 11.43 3.34 22.42
C ILE A 95 10.68 2.65 21.28
N SER A 96 9.72 1.77 21.57
CA SER A 96 8.95 1.05 20.55
C SER A 96 8.02 1.95 19.72
N SER A 97 7.67 3.13 20.24
CA SER A 97 6.86 4.10 19.48
C SER A 97 7.61 4.67 18.27
N LEU A 98 8.94 4.72 18.29
CA LEU A 98 9.76 5.20 17.16
C LEU A 98 9.65 4.30 15.93
N PRO A 99 9.98 3.00 15.99
CA PRO A 99 9.82 2.10 14.84
C PRO A 99 8.35 1.95 14.43
N PHE A 100 7.40 2.04 15.35
CA PHE A 100 5.97 2.02 15.05
C PHE A 100 5.56 3.22 14.18
N LEU A 101 5.89 4.45 14.57
CA LEU A 101 5.63 5.65 13.78
C LEU A 101 6.36 5.60 12.43
N ALA A 102 7.63 5.18 12.44
CA ALA A 102 8.40 5.03 11.21
C ALA A 102 7.73 4.05 10.25
N ALA A 103 7.27 2.88 10.71
CA ALA A 103 6.59 1.88 9.88
C ALA A 103 5.35 2.46 9.19
N PHE A 104 4.50 3.23 9.90
CA PHE A 104 3.33 3.88 9.30
C PHE A 104 3.70 4.83 8.16
N TYR A 105 4.65 5.73 8.39
CA TYR A 105 5.02 6.72 7.38
C TYR A 105 5.81 6.12 6.22
N ILE A 106 6.59 5.06 6.45
CA ILE A 106 7.29 4.33 5.39
C ILE A 106 6.29 3.56 4.52
N CYS A 107 5.22 2.97 5.09
CA CYS A 107 4.13 2.38 4.31
C CYS A 107 3.48 3.41 3.38
N LYS A 108 3.23 4.63 3.87
CA LYS A 108 2.70 5.74 3.04
C LYS A 108 3.68 6.16 1.96
N ALA A 109 4.96 6.27 2.28
CA ALA A 109 6.01 6.56 1.31
C ALA A 109 6.08 5.49 0.20
N ALA A 110 5.93 4.20 0.55
CA ALA A 110 5.88 3.12 -0.42
C ALA A 110 4.70 3.26 -1.40
N LEU A 111 3.50 3.61 -0.90
CA LEU A 111 2.34 3.91 -1.73
C LEU A 111 2.57 5.10 -2.66
N LEU A 112 3.12 6.19 -2.14
CA LEU A 112 3.44 7.39 -2.92
C LEU A 112 4.48 7.11 -4.01
N CYS A 113 5.49 6.28 -3.72
CA CYS A 113 6.44 5.80 -4.72
C CYS A 113 5.76 5.02 -5.85
N VAL A 114 4.76 4.17 -5.54
CA VAL A 114 3.97 3.47 -6.56
C VAL A 114 3.18 4.46 -7.41
N TYR A 115 2.52 5.46 -6.80
CA TYR A 115 1.78 6.47 -7.55
C TYR A 115 2.68 7.34 -8.41
N HIS A 116 3.87 7.69 -7.93
CA HIS A 116 4.86 8.40 -8.73
C HIS A 116 5.26 7.66 -10.01
N GLN A 117 5.32 6.32 -9.97
CA GLN A 117 5.63 5.49 -11.13
C GLN A 117 4.46 5.35 -12.11
N VAL A 118 3.22 5.47 -11.61
CA VAL A 118 2.00 5.31 -12.41
C VAL A 118 1.59 6.62 -13.09
N ILE A 119 1.88 7.79 -12.50
CA ILE A 119 1.48 9.09 -13.03
C ILE A 119 2.47 9.54 -14.11
N PRO A 120 2.03 9.68 -15.40
CA PRO A 120 2.87 10.14 -16.49
C PRO A 120 3.33 11.60 -16.32
N ILE A 121 4.49 11.92 -16.88
CA ILE A 121 5.15 13.24 -16.74
C ILE A 121 4.29 14.38 -17.33
N PHE A 122 3.51 14.10 -18.37
CA PHE A 122 2.68 15.11 -19.05
C PHE A 122 1.47 15.59 -18.26
N MET A 123 1.10 14.87 -17.15
CA MET A 123 -0.02 15.25 -16.28
C MET A 123 0.44 16.20 -15.15
N THR A 124 0.84 17.42 -15.47
CA THR A 124 1.46 18.36 -14.55
C THR A 124 0.65 18.64 -13.28
N LYS A 125 -0.67 18.85 -13.37
CA LYS A 125 -1.55 19.13 -12.22
C LYS A 125 -1.58 17.97 -11.22
N ARG A 126 -1.63 16.74 -11.71
CA ARG A 126 -1.67 15.52 -10.88
C ARG A 126 -0.32 15.25 -10.23
N ARG A 127 0.74 15.51 -10.95
CA ARG A 127 2.10 15.41 -10.42
C ARG A 127 2.35 16.47 -9.34
N LEU A 128 1.83 17.67 -9.51
CA LEU A 128 1.89 18.70 -8.48
C LEU A 128 1.16 18.27 -7.20
N PHE A 129 -0.06 17.71 -7.33
CA PHE A 129 -0.80 17.20 -6.18
C PHE A 129 -0.07 16.04 -5.49
N LEU A 130 0.54 15.12 -6.26
CA LEU A 130 1.39 14.06 -5.71
C LEU A 130 2.55 14.62 -4.88
N TRP A 131 3.29 15.59 -5.42
CA TRP A 131 4.41 16.22 -4.71
C TRP A 131 3.95 17.00 -3.47
N ALA A 132 2.83 17.69 -3.53
CA ALA A 132 2.21 18.33 -2.36
C ALA A 132 1.87 17.28 -1.28
N THR A 133 1.33 16.13 -1.66
CA THR A 133 1.04 15.02 -0.74
C THR A 133 2.32 14.44 -0.14
N VAL A 134 3.38 14.23 -0.95
CA VAL A 134 4.69 13.77 -0.47
C VAL A 134 5.26 14.73 0.57
N THR A 135 5.24 16.03 0.26
CA THR A 135 5.71 17.07 1.19
C THR A 135 4.89 17.07 2.48
N PHE A 136 3.56 16.99 2.39
CA PHE A 136 2.69 16.93 3.56
C PHE A 136 2.99 15.71 4.45
N VAL A 137 3.18 14.51 3.85
CA VAL A 137 3.52 13.29 4.58
C VAL A 137 4.88 13.41 5.27
N ALA A 138 5.89 13.97 4.58
CA ALA A 138 7.21 14.20 5.16
C ALA A 138 7.17 15.20 6.33
N LEU A 139 6.45 16.31 6.17
CA LEU A 139 6.27 17.30 7.25
C LEU A 139 5.49 16.70 8.42
N SER A 140 4.45 15.91 8.16
CA SER A 140 3.67 15.23 9.21
C SER A 140 4.54 14.26 10.00
N PHE A 141 5.38 13.48 9.34
CA PHE A 141 6.34 12.59 10.01
C PHE A 141 7.31 13.38 10.89
N THR A 142 7.95 14.40 10.33
CA THR A 142 8.90 15.23 11.05
C THR A 142 8.25 15.90 12.25
N THR A 143 7.06 16.47 12.09
CA THR A 143 6.30 17.09 13.19
C THR A 143 5.98 16.07 14.27
N THR A 144 5.53 14.86 13.91
CA THR A 144 5.19 13.81 14.88
C THR A 144 6.42 13.36 15.66
N ILE A 145 7.57 13.20 15.01
CA ILE A 145 8.83 12.86 15.67
C ILE A 145 9.30 14.00 16.59
N ILE A 146 9.29 15.24 16.15
CA ILE A 146 9.65 16.40 16.99
C ILE A 146 8.74 16.45 18.22
N LEU A 147 7.44 16.30 18.06
CA LEU A 147 6.49 16.28 19.17
C LEU A 147 6.78 15.14 20.15
N LEU A 148 7.14 13.94 19.68
CA LEU A 148 7.48 12.81 20.55
C LEU A 148 8.66 13.13 21.48
N PHE A 149 9.64 13.91 21.02
CA PHE A 149 10.80 14.29 21.82
C PHE A 149 10.58 15.56 22.67
N THR A 150 9.69 16.47 22.24
CA THR A 150 9.51 17.77 22.89
C THR A 150 8.35 17.82 23.86
N ILE A 151 7.37 16.92 23.74
CA ILE A 151 6.13 16.96 24.52
C ILE A 151 6.39 16.80 26.03
N CYS A 152 7.44 16.09 26.39
CA CYS A 152 7.91 15.90 27.76
C CYS A 152 9.39 16.23 27.83
N THR A 153 9.74 17.42 28.27
CA THR A 153 11.14 17.84 28.45
C THR A 153 11.46 17.90 29.94
N PRO A 154 12.53 17.22 30.42
CA PRO A 154 13.36 16.23 29.69
C PRO A 154 12.61 14.90 29.41
N VAL A 155 13.04 14.17 28.37
CA VAL A 155 12.42 12.90 27.94
C VAL A 155 12.32 11.86 29.06
N SER A 156 13.23 11.93 30.06
CA SER A 156 13.23 11.07 31.23
C SER A 156 11.93 11.11 32.05
N ARG A 157 11.16 12.20 31.97
CA ARG A 157 9.84 12.33 32.59
C ARG A 157 8.81 11.30 32.08
N PHE A 158 9.07 10.70 30.94
CA PHE A 158 8.17 9.72 30.35
C PHE A 158 8.12 8.40 31.12
N TRP A 159 9.24 7.99 31.71
CA TRP A 159 9.37 6.76 32.50
C TRP A 159 9.59 7.00 34.00
N THR A 160 9.58 8.27 34.46
CA THR A 160 9.67 8.58 35.88
C THR A 160 8.34 8.25 36.54
N LEU A 161 8.40 7.58 37.71
CA LEU A 161 7.22 7.17 38.47
C LEU A 161 6.82 8.24 39.54
N ASP A 162 7.68 9.22 39.78
CA ASP A 162 7.41 10.35 40.63
C ASP A 162 6.24 11.20 40.10
N ASP A 163 5.19 11.37 40.89
CA ASP A 163 3.98 12.05 40.45
C ASP A 163 4.24 13.52 40.14
N ASP A 164 5.19 14.18 40.82
CA ASP A 164 5.58 15.57 40.56
C ASP A 164 6.42 15.78 39.30
N LEU A 165 7.11 14.74 38.86
CA LEU A 165 8.01 14.78 37.72
C LEU A 165 7.47 14.08 36.48
N LYS A 166 6.33 13.39 36.57
CA LYS A 166 5.69 12.71 35.43
C LYS A 166 5.32 13.66 34.32
N CYS A 167 5.36 13.14 33.12
CA CYS A 167 4.76 13.81 31.97
C CYS A 167 3.25 13.99 32.18
N SER A 168 2.76 15.22 31.94
CA SER A 168 1.33 15.53 32.10
C SER A 168 0.48 14.69 31.14
N ALA A 169 -0.58 14.08 31.67
CA ALA A 169 -1.54 13.33 30.86
C ALA A 169 -2.19 14.21 29.76
N SER A 170 -2.35 15.51 30.01
CA SER A 170 -2.86 16.46 29.02
C SER A 170 -1.90 16.65 27.85
N SER A 171 -0.59 16.75 28.10
CA SER A 171 0.43 16.84 27.07
C SER A 171 0.42 15.59 26.18
N TRP A 172 0.36 14.40 26.80
CA TRP A 172 0.28 13.15 26.05
C TRP A 172 -0.98 13.04 25.19
N LYS A 173 -2.14 13.52 25.69
CA LYS A 173 -3.37 13.62 24.88
C LYS A 173 -3.17 14.50 23.64
N VAL A 174 -2.54 15.67 23.80
CA VAL A 174 -2.24 16.56 22.67
C VAL A 174 -1.37 15.88 21.64
N PHE A 175 -0.30 15.18 22.06
CA PHE A 175 0.56 14.42 21.15
C PHE A 175 -0.24 13.39 20.35
N VAL A 176 -1.00 12.53 21.03
CA VAL A 176 -1.74 11.45 20.38
C VAL A 176 -2.78 11.99 19.40
N ARG A 177 -3.52 13.05 19.78
CA ARG A 177 -4.52 13.68 18.91
C ARG A 177 -3.87 14.30 17.66
N THR A 178 -2.77 15.03 17.85
CA THR A 178 -2.04 15.66 16.74
C THR A 178 -1.45 14.61 15.81
N ALA A 179 -0.77 13.60 16.36
CA ALA A 179 -0.18 12.51 15.57
C ALA A 179 -1.27 11.76 14.79
N TRP A 180 -2.41 11.44 15.41
CA TRP A 180 -3.52 10.80 14.72
C TRP A 180 -4.12 11.69 13.62
N ALA A 181 -4.35 12.97 13.89
CA ALA A 181 -4.94 13.91 12.93
C ALA A 181 -4.04 14.07 11.69
N LEU A 182 -2.72 14.20 11.88
CA LEU A 182 -1.75 14.28 10.77
C LEU A 182 -1.69 12.96 9.99
N ASN A 183 -1.71 11.82 10.69
CA ASN A 183 -1.75 10.50 10.07
C ASN A 183 -3.02 10.34 9.22
N PHE A 184 -4.20 10.66 9.77
CA PHE A 184 -5.48 10.54 9.09
C PHE A 184 -5.62 11.51 7.91
N ALA A 185 -5.18 12.78 8.06
CA ALA A 185 -5.16 13.74 6.96
C ALA A 185 -4.28 13.26 5.80
N SER A 186 -3.12 12.65 6.09
CA SER A 186 -2.26 12.05 5.06
C SER A 186 -2.93 10.86 4.36
N ASP A 187 -3.72 10.05 5.08
CA ASP A 187 -4.48 8.94 4.48
C ASP A 187 -5.55 9.47 3.52
N ILE A 188 -6.26 10.55 3.87
CA ILE A 188 -7.23 11.22 2.98
C ILE A 188 -6.54 11.71 1.69
N LEU A 189 -5.39 12.39 1.80
CA LEU A 189 -4.66 12.88 0.63
C LEU A 189 -4.22 11.74 -0.29
N ILE A 190 -3.70 10.65 0.27
CA ILE A 190 -3.31 9.46 -0.49
C ILE A 190 -4.53 8.78 -1.13
N PHE A 191 -5.67 8.75 -0.44
CA PHE A 191 -6.93 8.19 -0.93
C PHE A 191 -7.50 8.97 -2.11
N VAL A 192 -7.34 10.30 -2.15
CA VAL A 192 -7.78 11.14 -3.26
C VAL A 192 -6.94 10.94 -4.53
N LEU A 193 -5.67 10.54 -4.42
CA LEU A 193 -4.77 10.36 -5.58
C LEU A 193 -5.34 9.46 -6.69
N PRO A 194 -5.84 8.23 -6.41
CA PRO A 194 -6.41 7.38 -7.47
C PRO A 194 -7.61 8.01 -8.17
N TRP A 195 -8.45 8.79 -7.48
CA TRP A 195 -9.57 9.49 -8.08
C TRP A 195 -9.15 10.51 -9.13
N LEU A 196 -8.04 11.18 -8.89
CA LEU A 196 -7.50 12.13 -9.85
C LEU A 196 -6.91 11.45 -11.09
N ILE A 197 -6.54 10.15 -10.99
CA ILE A 197 -5.86 9.42 -12.07
C ILE A 197 -6.88 8.74 -13.01
N VAL A 198 -7.98 8.21 -12.47
CA VAL A 198 -8.94 7.33 -13.17
C VAL A 198 -9.67 7.97 -14.35
N PRO A 199 -10.18 9.24 -14.30
CA PRO A 199 -11.07 9.76 -15.32
C PRO A 199 -10.48 9.85 -16.73
N ASP A 200 -9.17 10.09 -16.86
CA ASP A 200 -8.51 10.35 -18.14
C ASP A 200 -7.73 9.15 -18.70
N LEU A 201 -7.65 8.07 -17.94
CA LEU A 201 -7.06 6.84 -18.43
C LEU A 201 -8.20 6.01 -19.03
N MET A 202 -8.21 5.78 -20.35
CA MET A 202 -9.07 4.80 -21.01
C MET A 202 -8.69 3.39 -20.55
N ILE A 203 -9.08 3.05 -19.31
CA ILE A 203 -8.67 1.83 -18.64
C ILE A 203 -9.53 0.69 -19.14
N LYS A 204 -8.93 -0.31 -19.77
CA LYS A 204 -9.58 -1.58 -20.13
C LYS A 204 -10.17 -2.24 -18.88
N GLY A 205 -11.32 -2.91 -18.99
CA GLY A 205 -12.17 -3.37 -17.88
C GLY A 205 -11.46 -3.96 -16.64
N TYR A 206 -10.43 -4.77 -16.82
CA TYR A 206 -9.68 -5.40 -15.71
C TYR A 206 -8.84 -4.43 -14.88
N LEU A 207 -8.28 -3.40 -15.50
CA LEU A 207 -7.53 -2.36 -14.80
C LEU A 207 -8.46 -1.52 -13.89
N ARG A 208 -9.71 -1.35 -14.30
CA ARG A 208 -10.75 -0.65 -13.53
C ARG A 208 -11.05 -1.38 -12.21
N ILE A 209 -11.12 -2.72 -12.24
CA ILE A 209 -11.31 -3.55 -11.04
C ILE A 209 -10.17 -3.33 -10.05
N GLY A 210 -8.91 -3.31 -10.49
CA GLY A 210 -7.76 -3.05 -9.62
C GLY A 210 -7.81 -1.67 -8.96
N VAL A 211 -8.39 -0.66 -9.62
CA VAL A 211 -8.58 0.68 -9.02
C VAL A 211 -9.69 0.66 -7.97
N TYR A 212 -10.83 0.02 -8.25
CA TYR A 212 -11.92 -0.12 -7.27
C TYR A 212 -11.48 -0.89 -6.01
N LEU A 213 -10.70 -1.97 -6.19
CA LEU A 213 -10.13 -2.71 -5.05
C LEU A 213 -9.22 -1.82 -4.19
N THR A 214 -8.34 -1.03 -4.82
CA THR A 214 -7.46 -0.11 -4.07
C THR A 214 -8.25 0.95 -3.31
N PHE A 215 -9.35 1.42 -3.92
CA PHE A 215 -10.25 2.37 -3.30
C PHE A 215 -10.98 1.76 -2.09
N LEU A 216 -11.57 0.57 -2.25
CA LEU A 216 -12.25 -0.12 -1.17
C LEU A 216 -11.31 -0.38 0.02
N LEU A 217 -10.09 -0.79 -0.27
CA LEU A 217 -9.08 -1.05 0.74
C LEU A 217 -8.60 0.23 1.44
N GLY A 218 -8.47 1.34 0.71
CA GLY A 218 -8.20 2.65 1.30
C GLY A 218 -9.31 3.08 2.26
N LEU A 219 -10.58 2.85 1.90
CA LEU A 219 -11.71 3.13 2.76
C LEU A 219 -11.68 2.25 4.03
N ILE A 220 -11.35 0.98 3.90
CA ILE A 220 -11.18 0.08 5.06
C ILE A 220 -10.08 0.60 5.98
N ASN A 221 -8.93 1.00 5.46
CA ASN A 221 -7.83 1.55 6.25
C ASN A 221 -8.24 2.81 7.02
N MET A 222 -8.94 3.74 6.37
CA MET A 222 -9.47 4.95 7.02
C MET A 222 -10.48 4.60 8.11
N THR A 223 -11.37 3.64 7.87
CA THR A 223 -12.34 3.17 8.87
C THR A 223 -11.63 2.56 10.07
N MET A 224 -10.60 1.72 9.85
CA MET A 224 -9.80 1.14 10.93
C MET A 224 -9.09 2.22 11.76
N SER A 225 -8.53 3.25 11.12
CA SER A 225 -7.90 4.38 11.81
C SER A 225 -8.89 5.16 12.68
N VAL A 226 -10.12 5.38 12.21
CA VAL A 226 -11.19 6.03 12.99
C VAL A 226 -11.63 5.16 14.16
N VAL A 227 -11.86 3.85 13.92
CA VAL A 227 -12.24 2.89 14.97
C VAL A 227 -11.15 2.83 16.05
N ARG A 228 -9.88 2.79 15.66
CA ARG A 228 -8.75 2.85 16.59
C ARG A 228 -8.82 4.11 17.46
N TYR A 229 -9.01 5.27 16.85
CA TYR A 229 -9.10 6.53 17.59
C TYR A 229 -10.25 6.54 18.59
N THR A 230 -11.44 6.15 18.15
CA THR A 230 -12.64 6.15 19.01
C THR A 230 -12.52 5.15 20.16
N LYS A 231 -11.87 4.00 19.95
CA LYS A 231 -11.69 2.98 20.99
C LYS A 231 -10.60 3.29 22.01
N LEU A 232 -9.52 3.97 21.56
CA LEU A 232 -8.33 4.14 22.39
C LEU A 232 -8.17 5.56 22.97
N TYR A 233 -8.61 6.58 22.24
CA TYR A 233 -8.18 7.96 22.48
C TYR A 233 -9.32 8.95 22.75
N THR A 234 -10.57 8.50 22.79
CA THR A 234 -11.69 9.31 23.25
C THR A 234 -11.53 9.61 24.74
N ASP A 235 -12.02 10.76 25.19
CA ASP A 235 -11.85 11.23 26.58
C ASP A 235 -12.32 10.21 27.63
N GLU A 236 -13.32 9.40 27.33
CA GLU A 236 -13.82 8.34 28.21
C GLU A 236 -12.83 7.16 28.35
N HIS A 237 -12.08 6.84 27.31
CA HIS A 237 -11.22 5.65 27.23
C HIS A 237 -9.74 5.97 27.41
N PHE A 238 -9.36 7.25 27.33
CA PHE A 238 -7.96 7.66 27.38
C PHE A 238 -7.27 7.23 28.67
N GLY A 239 -6.24 6.39 28.54
CA GLY A 239 -5.46 5.87 29.66
C GLY A 239 -6.14 4.79 30.51
N LYS A 240 -7.41 4.42 30.18
CA LYS A 240 -8.16 3.34 30.86
C LYS A 240 -8.17 2.04 30.05
N THR A 241 -7.82 2.13 28.77
CA THR A 241 -7.78 0.96 27.89
C THR A 241 -6.55 0.12 28.20
N SER A 242 -6.73 -1.20 28.20
CA SER A 242 -5.63 -2.13 28.44
C SER A 242 -4.54 -2.02 27.38
N LEU A 243 -3.28 -2.28 27.77
CA LEU A 243 -2.14 -2.26 26.86
C LEU A 243 -2.31 -3.26 25.72
N VAL A 244 -2.83 -4.46 26.01
CA VAL A 244 -3.06 -5.48 25.00
C VAL A 244 -4.05 -5.01 23.93
N THR A 245 -5.14 -4.34 24.34
CA THR A 245 -6.14 -3.78 23.40
C THR A 245 -5.51 -2.67 22.55
N THR A 246 -4.71 -1.81 23.16
CA THR A 246 -4.01 -0.73 22.44
C THR A 246 -3.06 -1.30 21.38
N HIS A 247 -2.21 -2.26 21.75
CA HIS A 247 -1.31 -2.91 20.80
C HIS A 247 -2.06 -3.66 19.71
N PHE A 248 -3.13 -4.36 20.04
CA PHE A 248 -3.96 -5.09 19.08
C PHE A 248 -4.48 -4.18 17.95
N TRP A 249 -5.12 -3.05 18.30
CA TRP A 249 -5.64 -2.10 17.31
C TRP A 249 -4.52 -1.42 16.52
N ASN A 250 -3.40 -1.11 17.16
CA ASN A 250 -2.24 -0.52 16.50
C ASN A 250 -1.61 -1.49 15.48
N SER A 251 -1.45 -2.74 15.85
CA SER A 251 -0.90 -3.79 14.96
C SER A 251 -1.83 -4.06 13.78
N LEU A 252 -3.15 -4.17 14.02
CA LEU A 252 -4.13 -4.33 12.93
C LEU A 252 -4.03 -3.20 11.91
N ASP A 253 -4.03 -1.95 12.35
CA ASP A 253 -3.96 -0.78 11.47
C ASP A 253 -2.65 -0.78 10.65
N LEU A 254 -1.52 -1.06 11.31
CA LEU A 254 -0.21 -1.10 10.66
C LEU A 254 -0.12 -2.20 9.59
N TYR A 255 -0.44 -3.45 9.94
CA TYR A 255 -0.24 -4.57 9.01
C TYR A 255 -1.29 -4.62 7.91
N ILE A 256 -2.52 -4.23 8.18
CA ILE A 256 -3.54 -4.04 7.13
C ILE A 256 -3.06 -2.95 6.15
N GLY A 257 -2.55 -1.82 6.67
CA GLY A 257 -1.96 -0.76 5.85
C GLY A 257 -0.80 -1.26 4.98
N LEU A 258 0.08 -2.11 5.53
CA LEU A 258 1.19 -2.71 4.79
C LEU A 258 0.71 -3.63 3.66
N VAL A 259 -0.28 -4.49 3.91
CA VAL A 259 -0.90 -5.34 2.88
C VAL A 259 -1.52 -4.47 1.78
N ILE A 260 -2.28 -3.45 2.16
CA ILE A 260 -2.91 -2.51 1.21
C ILE A 260 -1.86 -1.81 0.34
N ALA A 261 -0.74 -1.41 0.94
CA ALA A 261 0.37 -0.76 0.21
C ALA A 261 0.99 -1.66 -0.87
N CYS A 262 0.92 -2.99 -0.71
CA CYS A 262 1.43 -3.93 -1.71
C CYS A 262 0.52 -4.10 -2.93
N LEU A 263 -0.80 -3.94 -2.77
CA LEU A 263 -1.80 -4.31 -3.79
C LEU A 263 -1.78 -3.47 -5.07
N PRO A 264 -1.54 -2.14 -5.06
CA PRO A 264 -1.48 -1.36 -6.30
C PRO A 264 -0.42 -1.85 -7.29
N ALA A 265 0.66 -2.42 -6.80
CA ALA A 265 1.72 -2.95 -7.65
C ALA A 265 1.40 -4.34 -8.21
N LEU A 266 0.42 -5.04 -7.68
CA LEU A 266 -0.07 -6.31 -8.21
C LEU A 266 -1.08 -6.14 -9.36
N ARG A 267 -1.52 -4.90 -9.67
CA ARG A 267 -2.46 -4.60 -10.77
C ARG A 267 -2.07 -5.21 -12.11
N PRO A 268 -0.80 -5.20 -12.58
CA PRO A 268 -0.42 -5.82 -13.85
C PRO A 268 -0.68 -7.32 -13.90
N TYR A 269 -0.76 -7.99 -12.74
CA TYR A 269 -0.88 -9.45 -12.64
C TYR A 269 -2.30 -9.95 -12.81
N PHE A 270 -3.29 -9.13 -12.51
CA PHE A 270 -4.69 -9.46 -12.83
C PHE A 270 -4.88 -9.64 -14.33
N ASN A 271 -4.09 -8.93 -15.16
CA ASN A 271 -4.09 -9.12 -16.61
C ASN A 271 -3.44 -10.45 -17.01
N LEU A 272 -2.30 -10.81 -16.43
CA LEU A 272 -1.60 -12.08 -16.71
C LEU A 272 -2.41 -13.30 -16.22
N ALA A 273 -3.06 -13.20 -15.07
CA ALA A 273 -3.93 -14.25 -14.56
C ALA A 273 -5.22 -14.39 -15.39
N ALA A 274 -5.76 -13.30 -15.90
CA ALA A 274 -6.93 -13.31 -16.79
C ALA A 274 -6.60 -13.86 -18.19
N GLU A 275 -5.37 -13.74 -18.66
CA GLU A 275 -4.86 -14.31 -19.90
C GLU A 275 -4.33 -15.73 -19.73
N SER A 276 -4.25 -16.23 -18.48
CA SER A 276 -3.76 -17.56 -18.21
C SER A 276 -4.63 -18.63 -18.89
N ARG A 277 -4.01 -19.69 -19.39
CA ARG A 277 -4.67 -20.81 -20.10
C ARG A 277 -5.86 -21.41 -19.35
N ALA A 278 -5.90 -21.28 -18.02
CA ALA A 278 -7.02 -21.75 -17.19
C ALA A 278 -8.32 -20.95 -17.46
N PHE A 279 -8.23 -19.65 -17.69
CA PHE A 279 -9.40 -18.82 -17.99
C PHE A 279 -9.91 -19.08 -19.44
N ASN A 280 -9.00 -19.33 -20.38
CA ASN A 280 -9.33 -19.70 -21.74
C ASN A 280 -9.93 -21.11 -21.83
N TYR A 281 -9.52 -22.04 -20.94
CA TYR A 281 -10.08 -23.39 -20.86
C TYR A 281 -11.53 -23.38 -20.37
N VAL A 282 -11.85 -22.56 -19.37
CA VAL A 282 -13.22 -22.39 -18.87
C VAL A 282 -14.12 -21.74 -19.95
N LYS A 283 -13.62 -20.74 -20.66
CA LYS A 283 -14.33 -20.06 -21.73
C LYS A 283 -14.57 -20.96 -22.97
N GLY A 284 -13.60 -21.81 -23.30
CA GLY A 284 -13.71 -22.80 -24.39
C GLY A 284 -14.77 -23.86 -24.08
N LYS A 285 -14.91 -24.29 -22.82
CA LYS A 285 -15.88 -25.32 -22.42
C LYS A 285 -17.34 -24.81 -22.39
N THR A 286 -17.53 -23.50 -22.18
CA THR A 286 -18.86 -22.88 -22.24
C THR A 286 -19.32 -22.63 -23.69
N SER A 287 -18.40 -22.39 -24.61
CA SER A 287 -18.72 -22.15 -26.04
C SER A 287 -19.08 -23.44 -26.78
N THR A 288 -18.54 -24.60 -26.38
CA THR A 288 -18.80 -25.89 -27.04
C THR A 288 -20.15 -26.50 -26.64
N ARG A 289 -20.80 -25.98 -25.58
CA ARG A 289 -22.08 -26.50 -25.12
C ARG A 289 -23.30 -25.84 -25.77
N SER A 290 -23.14 -24.74 -26.50
CA SER A 290 -24.22 -24.04 -27.20
C SER A 290 -24.37 -24.42 -28.68
N SER A 291 -23.47 -25.25 -29.23
CA SER A 291 -23.48 -25.65 -30.67
C SER A 291 -24.09 -27.01 -30.94
N GLN A 292 -24.64 -27.71 -29.92
CA GLN A 292 -25.10 -29.11 -30.08
C GLN A 292 -26.63 -29.27 -29.97
N TYR A 293 -27.40 -28.19 -30.15
CA TYR A 293 -28.87 -28.27 -30.16
C TYR A 293 -29.44 -27.53 -31.38
N THR A 294 -29.18 -28.01 -32.62
CA THR A 294 -30.06 -27.81 -33.79
C THR A 294 -29.53 -28.69 -34.93
N GLY A 295 -30.24 -29.75 -35.21
CA GLY A 295 -29.97 -30.52 -36.41
C GLY A 295 -30.64 -31.91 -36.44
N THR A 296 -31.95 -31.96 -36.51
CA THR A 296 -32.66 -33.11 -37.12
C THR A 296 -34.01 -32.64 -37.66
N SER A 297 -34.14 -32.57 -38.94
CA SER A 297 -35.31 -32.99 -39.77
C SER A 297 -35.13 -32.43 -41.19
N GLY A 298 -34.87 -33.12 -42.17
CA GLY A 298 -35.62 -33.93 -43.07
C GLY A 298 -36.11 -33.14 -44.29
N SER A 299 -35.88 -33.77 -45.47
CA SER A 299 -36.66 -33.72 -46.68
C SER A 299 -36.12 -32.91 -47.89
N SER A 300 -35.57 -33.68 -48.81
CA SER A 300 -35.80 -33.72 -50.27
C SER A 300 -36.17 -32.44 -51.04
N GLY A 301 -35.42 -32.15 -52.10
CA GLY A 301 -35.99 -31.49 -53.27
C GLY A 301 -35.10 -30.56 -54.06
N THR A 302 -34.70 -31.04 -55.24
CA THR A 302 -34.55 -30.34 -56.53
C THR A 302 -33.37 -29.44 -56.79
N ARG A 303 -32.60 -29.88 -57.72
CA ARG A 303 -31.56 -29.35 -58.57
C ARG A 303 -31.93 -28.02 -59.23
N SER A 304 -31.11 -27.00 -59.06
CA SER A 304 -31.00 -25.92 -60.03
C SER A 304 -29.59 -25.34 -60.02
N SER A 305 -28.94 -25.40 -61.16
CA SER A 305 -27.63 -24.89 -61.45
C SER A 305 -27.67 -23.37 -61.64
N HIS A 306 -26.97 -22.62 -60.81
CA HIS A 306 -26.63 -21.22 -61.11
C HIS A 306 -25.11 -21.01 -60.95
N ILE A 307 -24.57 -20.61 -62.09
CA ILE A 307 -23.17 -20.25 -62.35
C ILE A 307 -22.80 -19.03 -61.47
N ALA A 308 -21.85 -19.20 -60.59
CA ALA A 308 -21.28 -18.08 -59.80
C ALA A 308 -20.20 -17.37 -60.67
N ARG A 309 -20.32 -16.07 -60.83
CA ARG A 309 -19.31 -15.17 -61.38
C ARG A 309 -18.17 -14.95 -60.40
N PRO A 310 -16.89 -14.89 -60.84
CA PRO A 310 -15.78 -14.54 -60.00
C PRO A 310 -15.74 -13.03 -59.71
N PRO A 311 -15.17 -12.60 -58.53
CA PRO A 311 -15.03 -11.18 -58.19
C PRO A 311 -13.94 -10.49 -58.98
N PRO A 312 -14.01 -9.16 -59.22
CA PRO A 312 -13.09 -8.41 -60.05
C PRO A 312 -11.72 -8.27 -59.38
N SER A 313 -10.68 -8.57 -60.18
CA SER A 313 -9.26 -8.36 -59.84
C SER A 313 -8.93 -6.88 -59.72
N TYR A 314 -8.35 -6.49 -58.61
CA TYR A 314 -7.78 -5.15 -58.42
C TYR A 314 -6.46 -5.03 -59.25
N ARG A 315 -6.47 -4.09 -60.16
CA ARG A 315 -5.38 -3.74 -61.06
C ARG A 315 -4.32 -2.98 -60.31
N GLN A 316 -3.14 -3.55 -60.10
CA GLN A 316 -1.93 -2.86 -59.71
C GLN A 316 -1.44 -1.95 -60.82
N SER A 317 -1.51 -0.64 -60.61
CA SER A 317 -0.82 0.34 -61.46
C SER A 317 0.58 0.57 -60.92
N SER A 318 1.56 0.11 -61.64
CA SER A 318 2.96 0.45 -61.51
C SER A 318 3.19 1.91 -61.89
N VAL A 319 3.63 2.73 -60.95
CA VAL A 319 4.21 4.05 -61.24
C VAL A 319 5.67 3.99 -60.81
N SER A 320 6.54 3.93 -61.78
CA SER A 320 7.97 4.22 -61.65
C SER A 320 8.15 5.73 -61.50
N SER A 321 8.81 6.19 -60.44
CA SER A 321 9.44 7.50 -60.45
C SER A 321 10.66 7.48 -59.54
N SER A 322 11.77 7.62 -60.19
CA SER A 322 13.08 7.94 -59.65
C SER A 322 13.14 9.35 -59.06
N ALA A 323 13.60 9.54 -57.84
CA ALA A 323 14.16 10.81 -57.35
C ALA A 323 14.98 10.60 -56.04
N PRO A 324 15.92 11.48 -55.69
CA PRO A 324 17.24 11.07 -55.26
C PRO A 324 17.48 11.12 -53.75
N LEU A 325 18.44 10.30 -53.31
CA LEU A 325 19.11 10.29 -52.00
C LEU A 325 19.82 11.64 -51.70
N ALA A 326 19.20 12.52 -50.98
CA ALA A 326 19.89 13.64 -50.33
C ALA A 326 18.98 14.26 -49.25
N ARG A 327 18.95 13.69 -48.03
CA ARG A 327 18.58 14.37 -46.75
C ARG A 327 18.50 13.40 -45.56
N LEU A 328 19.65 12.82 -45.21
CA LEU A 328 19.79 12.06 -43.95
C LEU A 328 21.18 12.30 -43.31
N SER A 329 21.67 13.53 -43.33
CA SER A 329 22.91 13.88 -42.64
C SER A 329 22.79 14.98 -41.59
N ASN A 330 21.59 15.39 -41.18
CA ASN A 330 21.41 16.46 -40.16
C ASN A 330 20.61 16.08 -38.93
N LEU A 331 20.53 14.79 -38.58
CA LEU A 331 19.85 14.34 -37.34
C LEU A 331 20.80 13.62 -36.34
N SER A 332 22.10 13.56 -36.60
CA SER A 332 23.06 12.96 -35.65
C SER A 332 23.84 13.98 -34.82
N SER A 333 23.64 15.31 -35.05
CA SER A 333 24.36 16.37 -34.34
C SER A 333 23.64 16.99 -33.16
N SER A 334 22.42 16.49 -32.82
CA SER A 334 21.65 17.03 -31.69
C SER A 334 21.61 16.10 -30.48
N TYR A 335 22.21 14.93 -30.56
CA TYR A 335 22.23 13.96 -29.43
C TYR A 335 23.54 13.96 -28.63
N ASP A 336 24.58 14.63 -29.10
CA ASP A 336 25.89 14.68 -28.42
C ASP A 336 26.09 15.90 -27.49
N MET A 337 25.13 16.83 -27.45
CA MET A 337 25.28 18.05 -26.63
C MET A 337 24.65 17.95 -25.24
N ASP A 338 23.80 16.94 -24.98
CA ASP A 338 23.17 16.71 -23.68
C ASP A 338 23.93 15.79 -22.73
N THR A 339 24.97 15.11 -23.22
CA THR A 339 25.79 14.18 -22.41
C THR A 339 27.01 14.85 -21.75
N GLU A 340 27.40 16.04 -22.17
CA GLU A 340 28.55 16.76 -21.61
C GLU A 340 28.20 17.66 -20.41
N LEU A 341 26.92 17.96 -20.19
CA LEU A 341 26.44 18.76 -19.07
C LEU A 341 26.12 17.99 -17.78
N LEU A 342 26.09 16.66 -17.83
CA LEU A 342 25.81 15.80 -16.67
C LEU A 342 27.06 15.31 -15.92
N ASN A 343 28.26 15.66 -16.36
CA ASN A 343 29.53 15.26 -15.73
C ASN A 343 30.25 16.39 -14.98
N LYS A 344 29.59 17.51 -14.72
CA LYS A 344 30.19 18.68 -14.01
C LYS A 344 29.27 19.24 -12.92
N VAL A 345 28.49 18.39 -12.21
CA VAL A 345 27.90 18.78 -10.91
C VAL A 345 28.07 17.65 -9.92
#